data_8494a349708b3b388ddf14b07d6357fe
#
_entry.id   8494a349708b3b388ddf14b07d6357fe
#
_cell.length_a   1.000
_cell.length_b   1.000
_cell.length_c   1.000
_cell.angle_alpha   90.00
_cell.angle_beta   90.00
_cell.angle_gamma   90.00
#
_symmetry.space_group_name_H-M   'P 1'
#
loop_
_entity.id
_entity.type
_entity.pdbx_description
1 polymer ?
#
loop_
_entity_poly.entity_id
_entity_poly.type
_entity_poly.pdbx_seq_one_letter_code
_entity_poly.pdbx_strand_id
1 'polypeptide(L)'
;VPLVDLPVEELRREVALVTQEHHVFVGTLADNLRLGKEEASDEELLAALDDVGAASWFTALKDGLETELGSGGHTLTPSQAQELALARLVLADPHTLVLDEATSLIDPQAARSVERSLGAVLSGRTVVAIAHRLHTAHDADRVAVVEDGRITELGSHDELLALDGSYAALWRSWRSE
;
A
#
# COMPACT_ATOMS: atom_id res chain seq x y z
N VAL A 1 -22.83 -7.26 -1.76
CA VAL A 1 -23.32 -6.07 -2.49
C VAL A 1 -22.23 -5.70 -3.49
N PRO A 2 -22.54 -5.41 -4.77
CA PRO A 2 -21.56 -4.91 -5.73
C PRO A 2 -20.97 -3.58 -5.25
N LEU A 3 -19.66 -3.35 -5.45
CA LEU A 3 -18.99 -2.11 -5.01
C LEU A 3 -19.61 -0.85 -5.63
N VAL A 4 -20.15 -0.96 -6.83
CA VAL A 4 -20.81 0.15 -7.55
C VAL A 4 -22.12 0.61 -6.90
N ASP A 5 -22.70 -0.20 -6.03
CA ASP A 5 -23.95 0.10 -5.32
C ASP A 5 -23.70 0.70 -3.93
N LEU A 6 -22.43 0.76 -3.49
CA LEU A 6 -22.05 1.34 -2.20
C LEU A 6 -21.99 2.88 -2.29
N PRO A 7 -22.44 3.59 -1.25
CA PRO A 7 -22.14 5.01 -1.08
C PRO A 7 -20.61 5.23 -1.08
N VAL A 8 -20.15 6.38 -1.61
CA VAL A 8 -18.72 6.68 -1.74
C VAL A 8 -17.99 6.63 -0.40
N GLU A 9 -18.64 7.05 0.67
CA GLU A 9 -18.10 7.02 2.03
C GLU A 9 -17.90 5.60 2.55
N GLU A 10 -18.81 4.68 2.25
CA GLU A 10 -18.68 3.26 2.58
C GLU A 10 -17.61 2.60 1.70
N LEU A 11 -17.63 2.90 0.39
CA LEU A 11 -16.63 2.37 -0.54
C LEU A 11 -15.20 2.72 -0.11
N ARG A 12 -14.97 3.96 0.36
CA ARG A 12 -13.65 4.41 0.84
C ARG A 12 -13.19 3.72 2.12
N ARG A 13 -14.12 3.23 2.94
CA ARG A 13 -13.81 2.43 4.14
C ARG A 13 -13.50 0.98 3.80
N GLU A 14 -14.17 0.46 2.76
CA GLU A 14 -14.01 -0.94 2.35
C GLU A 14 -12.77 -1.15 1.46
N VAL A 15 -12.46 -0.19 0.58
CA VAL A 15 -11.40 -0.32 -0.42
C VAL A 15 -10.48 0.89 -0.41
N ALA A 16 -9.20 0.67 -0.22
CA ALA A 16 -8.18 1.70 -0.37
C ALA A 16 -7.26 1.39 -1.55
N LEU A 17 -6.97 2.42 -2.36
CA LEU A 17 -5.99 2.38 -3.44
C LEU A 17 -4.66 2.94 -2.93
N VAL A 18 -3.61 2.16 -3.02
CA VAL A 18 -2.23 2.55 -2.72
C VAL A 18 -1.51 2.82 -4.02
N THR A 19 -1.20 4.09 -4.27
CA THR A 19 -0.45 4.54 -5.46
C THR A 19 1.01 4.83 -5.11
N GLN A 20 1.84 5.06 -6.12
CA GLN A 20 3.24 5.46 -5.95
C GLN A 20 3.42 6.87 -5.36
N GLU A 21 2.42 7.74 -5.49
CA GLU A 21 2.50 9.11 -5.02
C GLU A 21 2.15 9.21 -3.53
N HIS A 22 3.14 9.57 -2.72
CA HIS A 22 2.97 9.79 -1.28
C HIS A 22 2.82 11.27 -0.98
N HIS A 23 1.58 11.76 -1.04
CA HIS A 23 1.27 13.17 -0.82
C HIS A 23 1.45 13.55 0.66
N VAL A 24 2.25 14.61 0.87
CA VAL A 24 2.37 15.31 2.16
C VAL A 24 1.64 16.64 2.05
N PHE A 25 0.60 16.81 2.85
CA PHE A 25 -0.21 18.03 2.88
C PHE A 25 0.39 19.05 3.82
N VAL A 26 0.15 20.34 3.56
CA VAL A 26 0.52 21.43 4.45
C VAL A 26 -0.34 21.34 5.71
N GLY A 27 0.29 21.40 6.89
CA GLY A 27 -0.32 21.26 8.21
C GLY A 27 0.53 20.39 9.11
N THR A 28 0.04 20.08 10.29
CA THR A 28 0.79 19.27 11.27
C THR A 28 0.92 17.81 10.82
N LEU A 29 1.84 17.08 11.42
CA LEU A 29 1.94 15.62 11.24
C LEU A 29 0.62 14.93 11.69
N ALA A 30 0.01 15.42 12.80
CA ALA A 30 -1.29 14.94 13.26
C ALA A 30 -2.39 15.15 12.22
N ASP A 31 -2.48 16.35 11.62
CA ASP A 31 -3.46 16.65 10.57
C ASP A 31 -3.29 15.69 9.38
N ASN A 32 -2.05 15.47 8.98
CA ASN A 32 -1.72 14.54 7.91
C ASN A 32 -2.13 13.10 8.22
N LEU A 33 -1.94 12.62 9.44
CA LEU A 33 -2.34 11.28 9.86
C LEU A 33 -3.85 11.13 9.96
N ARG A 34 -4.56 12.16 10.47
CA ARG A 34 -6.02 12.18 10.59
C ARG A 34 -6.76 12.14 9.27
N LEU A 35 -6.08 12.35 8.13
CA LEU A 35 -6.67 12.05 6.81
C LEU A 35 -7.05 10.58 6.66
N GLY A 36 -6.41 9.66 7.40
CA GLY A 36 -6.80 8.24 7.45
C GLY A 36 -8.00 7.99 8.36
N LYS A 37 -8.08 8.72 9.50
CA LYS A 37 -9.15 8.60 10.48
C LYS A 37 -9.29 9.91 11.25
N GLU A 38 -10.31 10.69 10.93
CA GLU A 38 -10.52 12.05 11.47
C GLU A 38 -10.55 12.09 13.01
N GLU A 39 -11.25 11.14 13.63
CA GLU A 39 -11.43 11.04 15.08
C GLU A 39 -10.30 10.27 15.80
N ALA A 40 -9.15 10.02 15.12
CA ALA A 40 -8.06 9.29 15.75
C ALA A 40 -7.46 10.05 16.93
N SER A 41 -7.32 9.38 18.08
CA SER A 41 -6.60 9.89 19.23
C SER A 41 -5.10 9.96 18.96
N ASP A 42 -4.37 10.78 19.71
CA ASP A 42 -2.91 10.88 19.58
C ASP A 42 -2.23 9.53 19.86
N GLU A 43 -2.79 8.70 20.74
CA GLU A 43 -2.29 7.36 21.00
C GLU A 43 -2.44 6.45 19.78
N GLU A 44 -3.57 6.53 19.06
CA GLU A 44 -3.76 5.79 17.81
C GLU A 44 -2.82 6.29 16.70
N LEU A 45 -2.57 7.60 16.62
CA LEU A 45 -1.62 8.16 15.66
C LEU A 45 -0.19 7.66 15.93
N LEU A 46 0.23 7.65 17.19
CA LEU A 46 1.55 7.16 17.59
C LEU A 46 1.70 5.66 17.34
N ALA A 47 0.66 4.87 17.64
CA ALA A 47 0.65 3.44 17.37
C ALA A 47 0.78 3.16 15.86
N ALA A 48 0.04 3.88 15.02
CA ALA A 48 0.13 3.73 13.58
C ALA A 48 1.51 4.09 13.02
N LEU A 49 2.20 5.10 13.58
CA LEU A 49 3.58 5.42 13.22
C LEU A 49 4.56 4.32 13.64
N ASP A 50 4.36 3.69 14.80
CA ASP A 50 5.19 2.57 15.26
C ASP A 50 4.98 1.32 14.39
N ASP A 51 3.74 0.99 14.07
CA ASP A 51 3.38 -0.15 13.22
C ASP A 51 4.06 -0.09 11.83
N VAL A 52 4.24 1.11 11.29
CA VAL A 52 4.93 1.30 10.00
C VAL A 52 6.44 1.54 10.15
N GLY A 53 6.99 1.46 11.35
CA GLY A 53 8.42 1.64 11.61
C GLY A 53 8.92 3.08 11.54
N ALA A 54 8.02 4.07 11.56
CA ALA A 54 8.32 5.49 11.50
C ALA A 54 8.96 6.05 12.79
N ALA A 55 8.99 5.28 13.88
CA ALA A 55 9.53 5.69 15.17
C ALA A 55 10.96 6.24 15.09
N SER A 56 11.78 5.72 14.18
CA SER A 56 13.19 6.11 14.02
C SER A 56 13.39 7.59 13.65
N TRP A 57 12.51 8.17 12.84
CA TRP A 57 12.59 9.58 12.47
C TRP A 57 11.60 10.45 13.25
N PHE A 58 10.43 9.89 13.61
CA PHE A 58 9.42 10.61 14.38
C PHE A 58 9.97 11.08 15.73
N THR A 59 10.71 10.24 16.46
CA THR A 59 11.31 10.58 17.76
C THR A 59 12.37 11.68 17.67
N ALA A 60 12.88 11.97 16.47
CA ALA A 60 13.82 13.06 16.22
C ALA A 60 13.14 14.43 15.99
N LEU A 61 11.81 14.43 15.79
CA LEU A 61 11.03 15.65 15.61
C LEU A 61 10.82 16.34 16.97
N LYS A 62 11.21 17.62 17.07
CA LYS A 62 11.13 18.38 18.34
C LYS A 62 9.72 18.60 18.82
N ASP A 63 8.81 18.84 17.87
CA ASP A 63 7.41 19.18 18.16
C ASP A 63 6.47 17.96 18.01
N GLY A 64 7.03 16.74 17.81
CA GLY A 64 6.28 15.50 17.73
C GLY A 64 5.15 15.56 16.68
N LEU A 65 3.91 15.24 17.10
CA LEU A 65 2.72 15.29 16.24
C LEU A 65 2.38 16.69 15.75
N GLU A 66 2.77 17.75 16.47
CA GLU A 66 2.55 19.15 16.10
C GLU A 66 3.57 19.69 15.10
N THR A 67 4.50 18.85 14.62
CA THR A 67 5.49 19.25 13.62
C THR A 67 4.78 19.66 12.33
N GLU A 68 4.97 20.92 11.93
CA GLU A 68 4.46 21.45 10.66
C GLU A 68 5.17 20.79 9.47
N LEU A 69 4.40 20.27 8.51
CA LEU A 69 4.85 19.65 7.28
C LEU A 69 4.48 20.48 6.04
N GLY A 70 5.17 20.23 4.95
CA GLY A 70 4.90 20.85 3.66
C GLY A 70 5.60 22.19 3.48
N SER A 71 4.98 23.09 2.71
CA SER A 71 5.61 24.37 2.32
C SER A 71 5.89 25.25 3.54
N GLY A 72 7.17 25.46 3.84
CA GLY A 72 7.62 26.28 4.98
C GLY A 72 7.81 25.48 6.28
N GLY A 73 7.42 24.22 6.33
CA GLY A 73 7.61 23.31 7.45
C GLY A 73 8.74 22.30 7.23
N HIS A 74 8.71 21.24 8.03
CA HIS A 74 9.63 20.12 7.91
C HIS A 74 9.39 19.35 6.61
N THR A 75 10.46 19.06 5.87
CA THR A 75 10.38 18.31 4.61
C THR A 75 10.71 16.84 4.89
N LEU A 76 9.75 15.95 4.64
CA LEU A 76 9.97 14.52 4.73
C LEU A 76 10.78 14.02 3.54
N THR A 77 11.65 13.05 3.76
CA THR A 77 12.28 12.26 2.69
C THR A 77 11.23 11.39 1.98
N PRO A 78 11.50 10.90 0.77
CA PRO A 78 10.57 9.99 0.08
C PRO A 78 10.18 8.76 0.91
N SER A 79 11.11 8.17 1.65
CA SER A 79 10.85 7.03 2.55
C SER A 79 9.92 7.42 3.71
N GLN A 80 10.16 8.57 4.35
CA GLN A 80 9.31 9.06 5.44
C GLN A 80 7.90 9.42 4.95
N ALA A 81 7.78 10.00 3.75
CA ALA A 81 6.48 10.27 3.12
C ALA A 81 5.71 8.98 2.82
N GLN A 82 6.42 7.93 2.40
CA GLN A 82 5.83 6.60 2.21
C GLN A 82 5.36 5.99 3.54
N GLU A 83 6.17 6.04 4.59
CA GLU A 83 5.79 5.57 5.93
C GLU A 83 4.58 6.34 6.47
N LEU A 84 4.50 7.67 6.25
CA LEU A 84 3.33 8.48 6.58
C LEU A 84 2.08 8.02 5.81
N ALA A 85 2.20 7.71 4.51
CA ALA A 85 1.09 7.20 3.72
C ALA A 85 0.62 5.82 4.21
N LEU A 86 1.54 4.95 4.60
CA LEU A 86 1.22 3.65 5.21
C LEU A 86 0.55 3.81 6.59
N ALA A 87 0.99 4.76 7.42
CA ALA A 87 0.36 5.04 8.71
C ALA A 87 -1.09 5.51 8.55
N ARG A 88 -1.39 6.35 7.54
CA ARG A 88 -2.77 6.70 7.17
C ARG A 88 -3.59 5.47 6.81
N LEU A 89 -2.99 4.52 6.10
CA LEU A 89 -3.64 3.29 5.70
C LEU A 89 -3.94 2.37 6.90
N VAL A 90 -3.01 2.30 7.87
CA VAL A 90 -3.24 1.60 9.16
C VAL A 90 -4.43 2.21 9.88
N LEU A 91 -4.49 3.54 9.98
CA LEU A 91 -5.58 4.28 10.64
C LEU A 91 -6.93 4.11 9.94
N ALA A 92 -6.94 4.10 8.61
CA ALA A 92 -8.16 3.92 7.82
C ALA A 92 -8.71 2.49 7.91
N ASP A 93 -7.87 1.52 8.19
CA ASP A 93 -8.16 0.08 8.37
C ASP A 93 -9.12 -0.50 7.31
N PRO A 94 -8.85 -0.34 6.01
CA PRO A 94 -9.72 -0.84 4.95
C PRO A 94 -9.69 -2.36 4.86
N HIS A 95 -10.82 -2.98 4.51
CA HIS A 95 -10.91 -4.43 4.32
C HIS A 95 -10.12 -4.91 3.09
N THR A 96 -10.12 -4.12 2.02
CA THR A 96 -9.48 -4.46 0.73
C THR A 96 -8.46 -3.40 0.33
N LEU A 97 -7.28 -3.83 -0.07
CA LEU A 97 -6.22 -2.99 -0.59
C LEU A 97 -6.01 -3.26 -2.07
N VAL A 98 -5.96 -2.21 -2.87
CA VAL A 98 -5.54 -2.26 -4.27
C VAL A 98 -4.17 -1.61 -4.37
N LEU A 99 -3.16 -2.39 -4.77
CA LEU A 99 -1.77 -1.94 -4.88
C LEU A 99 -1.44 -1.72 -6.37
N ASP A 100 -1.19 -0.47 -6.74
CA ASP A 100 -0.73 -0.11 -8.07
C ASP A 100 0.75 0.31 -8.00
N GLU A 101 1.65 -0.56 -8.49
CA GLU A 101 3.11 -0.37 -8.49
C GLU A 101 3.76 0.00 -7.14
N ALA A 102 3.07 -0.20 -6.02
CA ALA A 102 3.51 0.24 -4.68
C ALA A 102 4.89 -0.29 -4.23
N THR A 103 5.49 -1.22 -4.98
CA THR A 103 6.78 -1.86 -4.64
C THR A 103 7.91 -1.56 -5.64
N SER A 104 7.68 -0.77 -6.70
CA SER A 104 8.65 -0.63 -7.80
C SER A 104 9.82 0.32 -7.51
N LEU A 105 9.72 1.23 -6.53
CA LEU A 105 10.69 2.29 -6.26
C LEU A 105 11.48 2.10 -4.95
N ILE A 106 11.43 0.93 -4.32
CA ILE A 106 12.09 0.74 -3.04
C ILE A 106 13.58 0.47 -3.25
N ASP A 107 14.43 1.39 -2.79
CA ASP A 107 15.87 1.14 -2.56
C ASP A 107 16.02 -0.18 -1.79
N PRO A 108 16.90 -1.12 -2.21
CA PRO A 108 17.10 -2.39 -1.53
C PRO A 108 17.42 -2.31 -0.04
N GLN A 109 17.90 -1.16 0.45
CA GLN A 109 18.15 -0.92 1.87
C GLN A 109 16.90 -0.45 2.62
N ALA A 110 16.06 0.37 1.99
CA ALA A 110 14.75 0.77 2.50
C ALA A 110 13.70 -0.35 2.35
N ALA A 111 13.87 -1.26 1.38
CA ALA A 111 12.95 -2.36 1.08
C ALA A 111 12.58 -3.19 2.31
N ARG A 112 13.55 -3.54 3.16
CA ARG A 112 13.30 -4.41 4.34
C ARG A 112 12.47 -3.73 5.43
N SER A 113 12.53 -2.42 5.56
CA SER A 113 11.69 -1.69 6.53
C SER A 113 10.27 -1.55 5.97
N VAL A 114 10.14 -1.19 4.71
CA VAL A 114 8.86 -1.05 4.00
C VAL A 114 8.17 -2.40 3.81
N GLU A 115 8.90 -3.48 3.52
CA GLU A 115 8.34 -4.85 3.47
C GLU A 115 7.74 -5.28 4.80
N ARG A 116 8.38 -4.96 5.93
CA ARG A 116 7.82 -5.22 7.28
C ARG A 116 6.58 -4.38 7.54
N SER A 117 6.64 -3.08 7.25
CA SER A 117 5.52 -2.15 7.40
C SER A 117 4.34 -2.54 6.50
N LEU A 118 4.64 -2.90 5.25
CA LEU A 118 3.63 -3.38 4.30
C LEU A 118 3.04 -4.71 4.76
N GLY A 119 3.86 -5.64 5.29
CA GLY A 119 3.40 -6.91 5.85
C GLY A 119 2.42 -6.74 7.00
N ALA A 120 2.65 -5.78 7.89
CA ALA A 120 1.73 -5.45 8.98
C ALA A 120 0.40 -4.89 8.44
N VAL A 121 0.48 -4.00 7.43
CA VAL A 121 -0.70 -3.41 6.78
C VAL A 121 -1.49 -4.44 5.97
N LEU A 122 -0.83 -5.42 5.32
CA LEU A 122 -1.48 -6.43 4.47
C LEU A 122 -2.11 -7.58 5.27
N SER A 123 -1.64 -7.82 6.49
CA SER A 123 -2.07 -8.97 7.30
C SER A 123 -3.58 -8.96 7.57
N GLY A 124 -4.26 -10.06 7.23
CA GLY A 124 -5.70 -10.24 7.46
C GLY A 124 -6.62 -9.51 6.47
N ARG A 125 -6.08 -8.87 5.43
CA ARG A 125 -6.84 -8.12 4.42
C ARG A 125 -6.86 -8.81 3.07
N THR A 126 -7.86 -8.48 2.26
CA THR A 126 -7.88 -8.83 0.84
C THR A 126 -6.96 -7.88 0.08
N VAL A 127 -6.01 -8.42 -0.67
CA VAL A 127 -5.04 -7.63 -1.44
C VAL A 127 -5.22 -7.92 -2.92
N VAL A 128 -5.43 -6.88 -3.71
CA VAL A 128 -5.41 -6.93 -5.17
C VAL A 128 -4.19 -6.14 -5.63
N ALA A 129 -3.20 -6.82 -6.20
CA ALA A 129 -1.97 -6.18 -6.67
C ALA A 129 -1.84 -6.28 -8.19
N ILE A 130 -1.45 -5.17 -8.84
CA ILE A 130 -1.03 -5.21 -10.23
C ILE A 130 0.41 -5.72 -10.24
N ALA A 131 0.61 -6.92 -10.80
CA ALA A 131 1.90 -7.59 -10.80
C ALA A 131 2.78 -7.09 -11.96
N HIS A 132 3.80 -6.31 -11.62
CA HIS A 132 4.88 -5.91 -12.54
C HIS A 132 6.15 -6.75 -12.35
N ARG A 133 6.17 -7.63 -11.35
CA ARG A 133 7.29 -8.52 -11.03
C ARG A 133 6.82 -9.95 -10.90
N LEU A 134 7.66 -10.87 -11.35
CA LEU A 134 7.41 -12.30 -11.41
C LEU A 134 6.99 -12.90 -10.06
N HIS A 135 7.70 -12.54 -8.98
CA HIS A 135 7.43 -13.07 -7.65
C HIS A 135 6.08 -12.63 -7.07
N THR A 136 5.62 -11.43 -7.40
CA THR A 136 4.31 -10.95 -6.94
C THR A 136 3.17 -11.81 -7.47
N ALA A 137 3.27 -12.27 -8.72
CA ALA A 137 2.28 -13.16 -9.31
C ALA A 137 2.43 -14.60 -8.79
N HIS A 138 3.66 -15.03 -8.49
CA HIS A 138 3.92 -16.38 -7.97
C HIS A 138 3.35 -16.57 -6.56
N ASP A 139 3.52 -15.58 -5.68
CA ASP A 139 3.17 -15.67 -4.26
C ASP A 139 1.69 -15.32 -3.98
N ALA A 140 0.94 -14.95 -5.01
CA ALA A 140 -0.49 -14.65 -4.88
C ALA A 140 -1.34 -15.92 -4.77
N ASP A 141 -2.39 -15.90 -3.93
CA ASP A 141 -3.37 -16.98 -3.84
C ASP A 141 -4.07 -17.25 -5.18
N ARG A 142 -4.33 -16.18 -5.94
CA ARG A 142 -4.95 -16.24 -7.27
C ARG A 142 -4.38 -15.15 -8.17
N VAL A 143 -4.19 -15.48 -9.43
CA VAL A 143 -3.77 -14.58 -10.50
C VAL A 143 -4.90 -14.44 -11.51
N ALA A 144 -5.21 -13.20 -11.90
CA ALA A 144 -6.12 -12.89 -12.99
C ALA A 144 -5.33 -12.30 -14.17
N VAL A 145 -5.44 -12.90 -15.34
CA VAL A 145 -4.93 -12.32 -16.59
C VAL A 145 -6.03 -11.49 -17.23
N VAL A 146 -5.71 -10.23 -17.51
CA VAL A 146 -6.67 -9.29 -18.11
C VAL A 146 -6.19 -8.92 -19.51
N GLU A 147 -7.00 -9.22 -20.51
CA GLU A 147 -6.76 -8.88 -21.92
C GLU A 147 -8.01 -8.22 -22.50
N ASP A 148 -7.82 -7.13 -23.22
CA ASP A 148 -8.93 -6.36 -23.82
C ASP A 148 -10.07 -5.99 -22.84
N GLY A 149 -9.71 -5.70 -21.57
CA GLY A 149 -10.67 -5.34 -20.51
C GLY A 149 -11.48 -6.51 -19.97
N ARG A 150 -11.06 -7.76 -20.19
CA ARG A 150 -11.71 -8.97 -19.71
C ARG A 150 -10.72 -9.88 -19.01
N ILE A 151 -11.18 -10.57 -17.97
CA ILE A 151 -10.40 -11.64 -17.34
C ILE A 151 -10.47 -12.85 -18.28
N THR A 152 -9.33 -13.21 -18.88
CA THR A 152 -9.18 -14.35 -19.79
C THR A 152 -8.75 -15.61 -19.09
N GLU A 153 -7.96 -15.48 -18.01
CA GLU A 153 -7.50 -16.59 -17.17
C GLU A 153 -7.61 -16.20 -15.69
N LEU A 154 -7.99 -17.15 -14.84
CA LEU A 154 -8.11 -16.96 -13.40
C LEU A 154 -7.79 -18.27 -12.67
N GLY A 155 -6.76 -18.26 -11.82
CA GLY A 155 -6.34 -19.46 -11.07
C GLY A 155 -5.10 -19.19 -10.21
N SER A 156 -4.62 -20.21 -9.53
CA SER A 156 -3.30 -20.18 -8.87
C SER A 156 -2.18 -20.21 -9.91
N HIS A 157 -0.97 -19.87 -9.46
CA HIS A 157 0.24 -19.97 -10.29
C HIS A 157 0.36 -21.31 -11.02
N ASP A 158 0.26 -22.42 -10.26
CA ASP A 158 0.42 -23.75 -10.80
C ASP A 158 -0.69 -24.15 -11.78
N GLU A 159 -1.95 -23.79 -11.48
CA GLU A 159 -3.09 -24.03 -12.37
C GLU A 159 -2.92 -23.32 -13.70
N LEU A 160 -2.48 -22.05 -13.69
CA LEU A 160 -2.30 -21.25 -14.90
C LEU A 160 -1.08 -21.69 -15.71
N LEU A 161 -0.02 -22.19 -15.07
CA LEU A 161 1.09 -22.81 -15.78
C LEU A 161 0.66 -24.11 -16.49
N ALA A 162 -0.17 -24.92 -15.84
CA ALA A 162 -0.69 -26.18 -16.39
C ALA A 162 -1.65 -25.94 -17.57
N LEU A 163 -2.35 -24.79 -17.61
CA LEU A 163 -3.20 -24.37 -18.70
C LEU A 163 -2.44 -24.05 -19.98
N ASP A 164 -1.15 -23.74 -19.87
CA ASP A 164 -0.24 -23.35 -20.98
C ASP A 164 -0.76 -22.18 -21.84
N GLY A 165 -1.49 -21.23 -21.20
CA GLY A 165 -2.10 -20.06 -21.80
C GLY A 165 -1.21 -18.81 -21.79
N SER A 166 -1.87 -17.63 -21.79
CA SER A 166 -1.22 -16.31 -21.78
C SER A 166 -0.32 -16.12 -20.57
N TYR A 167 -0.78 -16.55 -19.37
CA TYR A 167 0.03 -16.50 -18.16
C TYR A 167 1.33 -17.30 -18.28
N ALA A 168 1.23 -18.55 -18.75
CA ALA A 168 2.39 -19.42 -18.90
C ALA A 168 3.39 -18.86 -19.94
N ALA A 169 2.88 -18.22 -21.00
CA ALA A 169 3.72 -17.55 -22.00
C ALA A 169 4.47 -16.35 -21.39
N LEU A 170 3.79 -15.49 -20.62
CA LEU A 170 4.39 -14.38 -19.90
C LEU A 170 5.44 -14.87 -18.87
N TRP A 171 5.12 -15.92 -18.13
CA TRP A 171 6.02 -16.51 -17.15
C TRP A 171 7.32 -16.99 -17.79
N ARG A 172 7.24 -17.67 -18.93
CA ARG A 172 8.42 -18.13 -19.69
C ARG A 172 9.28 -16.97 -20.20
N SER A 173 8.67 -15.89 -20.70
CA SER A 173 9.41 -14.71 -21.17
C SER A 173 10.18 -14.03 -20.05
N TRP A 174 9.57 -13.88 -18.87
CA TRP A 174 10.19 -13.27 -17.70
C TRP A 174 11.37 -14.05 -17.13
N ARG A 175 11.35 -15.39 -17.24
CA ARG A 175 12.47 -16.26 -16.80
C ARG A 175 13.64 -16.31 -17.77
N SER A 176 13.47 -15.75 -18.97
CA SER A 176 14.49 -15.78 -20.02
C SER A 176 15.35 -14.50 -20.05
N GLU A 177 14.99 -13.47 -19.25
CA GLU A 177 15.77 -12.26 -18.98
C GLU A 177 16.64 -12.40 -17.73
#